data_ed53220c98df4c21fc03f56d21195a2e
#
_entry.id   ed53220c98df4c21fc03f56d21195a2e
#
_cell.length_a   1.000
_cell.length_b   1.000
_cell.length_c   1.000
_cell.angle_alpha   90.00
_cell.angle_beta   90.00
_cell.angle_gamma   90.00
#
_symmetry.space_group_name_H-M   'P 1'
#
loop_
_entity.id
_entity.type
_entity.pdbx_description
1 polymer ?
#
loop_
_entity_poly.entity_id
_entity_poly.type
_entity_poly.pdbx_seq_one_letter_code
_entity_poly.pdbx_strand_id
1 'polypeptide(L)'
;MTLKFNELQQKLKEAKEKKIVFSFGRMNPPTVGHEKLVNKIKSEAKTRGADARLYLSHTSNKEKDPLTYDEKAKYAKKAFGIFKKSRARTIIEVAKELEADGYTDIVLVFGEDRDAEMVNLIKRYNGKDFNFNSINSVSAGKRDPNAKGVEGISGTKLRELAKTGKIGDFKKALASKLSDREKTAIYNQIRKVYSISDSAIFDR
;
A
#
# COMPACT_ATOMS: atom_id res chain seq x y z
N MET A 1 27.09 35.38 -20.39
CA MET A 1 25.68 35.21 -20.76
C MET A 1 25.23 33.73 -20.78
N THR A 2 26.08 32.79 -21.12
CA THR A 2 25.78 31.36 -21.28
C THR A 2 25.38 30.64 -19.98
N LEU A 3 25.96 31.00 -18.82
CA LEU A 3 25.62 30.39 -17.50
C LEU A 3 24.18 30.64 -17.10
N LYS A 4 23.66 31.85 -17.28
CA LYS A 4 22.25 32.17 -16.94
C LYS A 4 21.22 31.44 -17.83
N PHE A 5 21.59 31.17 -19.09
CA PHE A 5 20.73 30.39 -19.99
C PHE A 5 20.65 28.92 -19.59
N ASN A 6 21.79 28.33 -19.24
CA ASN A 6 21.84 26.94 -18.74
C ASN A 6 21.11 26.76 -17.41
N GLU A 7 21.25 27.71 -16.48
CA GLU A 7 20.50 27.72 -15.21
C GLU A 7 19.00 27.84 -15.44
N LEU A 8 18.59 28.68 -16.40
CA LEU A 8 17.18 28.83 -16.76
C LEU A 8 16.62 27.55 -17.41
N GLN A 9 17.38 26.92 -18.31
CA GLN A 9 17.02 25.63 -18.92
C GLN A 9 16.90 24.53 -17.88
N GLN A 10 17.82 24.49 -16.90
CA GLN A 10 17.79 23.52 -15.83
C GLN A 10 16.58 23.74 -14.91
N LYS A 11 16.27 24.97 -14.53
CA LYS A 11 15.07 25.33 -13.76
C LYS A 11 13.77 25.01 -14.50
N LEU A 12 13.72 25.24 -15.82
CA LEU A 12 12.58 24.84 -16.67
C LEU A 12 12.43 23.32 -16.76
N LYS A 13 13.52 22.59 -16.80
CA LYS A 13 13.52 21.13 -16.79
C LYS A 13 13.05 20.59 -15.45
N GLU A 14 13.58 21.12 -14.33
CA GLU A 14 13.18 20.78 -12.96
C GLU A 14 11.71 21.14 -12.70
N ALA A 15 11.22 22.26 -13.22
CA ALA A 15 9.81 22.67 -13.13
C ALA A 15 8.84 21.74 -13.90
N LYS A 16 9.35 20.98 -14.88
CA LYS A 16 8.58 19.96 -15.62
C LYS A 16 8.66 18.58 -14.97
N GLU A 17 9.60 18.33 -14.07
CA GLU A 17 9.77 17.04 -13.42
C GLU A 17 8.82 16.91 -12.23
N LYS A 18 7.76 16.15 -12.39
CA LYS A 18 6.84 15.80 -11.30
C LYS A 18 7.12 14.38 -10.84
N LYS A 19 7.54 14.26 -9.57
CA LYS A 19 8.01 12.99 -8.99
C LYS A 19 6.97 12.41 -8.03
N ILE A 20 6.86 11.09 -8.01
CA ILE A 20 6.00 10.39 -7.06
C ILE A 20 6.68 9.15 -6.49
N VAL A 21 6.49 8.94 -5.20
CA VAL A 21 6.79 7.68 -4.51
C VAL A 21 5.48 7.01 -4.14
N PHE A 22 5.29 5.79 -4.57
CA PHE A 22 4.01 5.11 -4.36
C PHE A 22 4.16 3.62 -4.06
N SER A 23 3.08 3.01 -3.64
CA SER A 23 2.96 1.56 -3.54
C SER A 23 1.58 1.11 -4.00
N PHE A 24 1.49 -0.14 -4.45
CA PHE A 24 0.28 -0.83 -4.84
C PHE A 24 0.18 -2.17 -4.11
N GLY A 25 -0.90 -2.39 -3.36
CA GLY A 25 -1.01 -3.61 -2.56
C GLY A 25 -2.43 -3.97 -2.14
N ARG A 26 -2.58 -5.12 -1.51
CA ARG A 26 -3.90 -5.63 -1.06
C ARG A 26 -4.37 -4.98 0.22
N MET A 27 -3.52 -4.90 1.23
CA MET A 27 -3.80 -4.37 2.58
C MET A 27 -5.15 -4.82 3.14
N ASN A 28 -5.36 -6.11 3.16
CA ASN A 28 -6.65 -6.72 3.50
C ASN A 28 -6.55 -7.61 4.75
N PRO A 29 -6.67 -7.01 5.96
CA PRO A 29 -6.85 -5.59 6.27
C PRO A 29 -5.54 -4.80 6.42
N PRO A 30 -5.58 -3.46 6.66
CA PRO A 30 -4.42 -2.65 7.03
C PRO A 30 -3.82 -3.07 8.39
N THR A 31 -2.51 -3.34 8.42
CA THR A 31 -1.78 -3.82 9.60
C THR A 31 -0.63 -2.89 9.98
N VAL A 32 -0.05 -3.09 11.19
CA VAL A 32 1.19 -2.42 11.61
C VAL A 32 2.36 -2.69 10.65
N GLY A 33 2.41 -3.87 10.01
CA GLY A 33 3.41 -4.15 8.97
C GLY A 33 3.26 -3.25 7.73
N HIS A 34 2.03 -2.86 7.38
CA HIS A 34 1.79 -1.90 6.31
C HIS A 34 2.18 -0.46 6.70
N GLU A 35 2.21 -0.12 7.99
CA GLU A 35 2.69 1.19 8.45
C GLU A 35 4.17 1.39 8.13
N LYS A 36 5.01 0.35 8.24
CA LYS A 36 6.42 0.41 7.84
C LYS A 36 6.57 0.75 6.37
N LEU A 37 5.80 0.08 5.51
CA LEU A 37 5.76 0.37 4.08
C LEU A 37 5.34 1.83 3.81
N VAL A 38 4.28 2.29 4.45
CA VAL A 38 3.77 3.66 4.29
C VAL A 38 4.77 4.70 4.81
N ASN A 39 5.42 4.43 5.93
CA ASN A 39 6.45 5.31 6.46
C ASN A 39 7.67 5.38 5.52
N LYS A 40 8.04 4.27 4.88
CA LYS A 40 9.09 4.27 3.84
C LYS A 40 8.68 5.11 2.64
N ILE A 41 7.43 5.00 2.14
CA ILE A 41 6.92 5.85 1.06
C ILE A 41 7.05 7.33 1.44
N LYS A 42 6.60 7.73 2.63
CA LYS A 42 6.67 9.11 3.10
C LYS A 42 8.11 9.62 3.23
N SER A 43 8.99 8.82 3.78
CA SER A 43 10.42 9.15 3.94
C SER A 43 11.09 9.33 2.57
N GLU A 44 10.91 8.39 1.64
CA GLU A 44 11.47 8.48 0.29
C GLU A 44 10.91 9.67 -0.48
N ALA A 45 9.60 9.93 -0.36
CA ALA A 45 8.98 11.08 -0.99
C ALA A 45 9.57 12.40 -0.47
N LYS A 46 9.71 12.53 0.86
CA LYS A 46 10.32 13.71 1.48
C LYS A 46 11.76 13.92 0.99
N THR A 47 12.57 12.88 0.97
CA THR A 47 13.98 12.95 0.52
C THR A 47 14.11 13.35 -0.95
N ARG A 48 13.15 12.98 -1.79
CA ARG A 48 13.17 13.22 -3.24
C ARG A 48 12.39 14.47 -3.67
N GLY A 49 11.76 15.18 -2.74
CA GLY A 49 10.84 16.28 -3.07
C GLY A 49 9.68 15.80 -3.95
N ALA A 50 9.14 14.63 -3.65
CA ALA A 50 8.14 13.95 -4.45
C ALA A 50 6.79 13.83 -3.71
N ASP A 51 5.70 13.63 -4.44
CA ASP A 51 4.43 13.26 -3.87
C ASP A 51 4.45 11.83 -3.31
N ALA A 52 3.56 11.54 -2.36
CA ALA A 52 3.42 10.22 -1.75
C ALA A 52 2.01 9.68 -1.96
N ARG A 53 1.87 8.46 -2.52
CA ARG A 53 0.56 7.81 -2.70
C ARG A 53 0.59 6.33 -2.37
N LEU A 54 -0.55 5.85 -1.88
CA LEU A 54 -0.84 4.45 -1.67
C LEU A 54 -2.05 4.05 -2.49
N TYR A 55 -1.90 3.04 -3.33
CA TYR A 55 -2.98 2.44 -4.11
C TYR A 55 -3.32 1.05 -3.58
N LEU A 56 -4.60 0.70 -3.65
CA LEU A 56 -5.07 -0.63 -3.24
C LEU A 56 -5.60 -1.42 -4.43
N SER A 57 -5.28 -2.72 -4.46
CA SER A 57 -5.88 -3.63 -5.43
C SER A 57 -7.39 -3.80 -5.17
N HIS A 58 -8.15 -4.06 -6.22
CA HIS A 58 -9.59 -4.35 -6.11
C HIS A 58 -9.90 -5.81 -5.76
N THR A 59 -8.85 -6.63 -5.52
CA THR A 59 -9.02 -8.04 -5.17
C THR A 59 -9.84 -8.19 -3.89
N SER A 60 -10.89 -9.01 -3.96
CA SER A 60 -11.70 -9.44 -2.83
C SER A 60 -12.11 -10.89 -3.06
N ASN A 61 -11.90 -11.74 -2.07
CA ASN A 61 -12.36 -13.12 -2.04
C ASN A 61 -12.44 -13.62 -0.59
N LYS A 62 -13.30 -14.62 -0.34
CA LYS A 62 -13.54 -15.12 1.03
C LYS A 62 -12.27 -15.65 1.71
N GLU A 63 -11.36 -16.28 0.99
CA GLU A 63 -10.21 -16.96 1.61
C GLU A 63 -9.07 -16.03 1.99
N LYS A 64 -8.65 -15.17 1.05
CA LYS A 64 -7.40 -14.40 1.18
C LYS A 64 -7.62 -12.90 1.32
N ASP A 65 -8.72 -12.36 0.81
CA ASP A 65 -9.00 -10.93 0.75
C ASP A 65 -10.47 -10.65 1.17
N PRO A 66 -10.83 -10.90 2.46
CA PRO A 66 -12.22 -10.89 2.93
C PRO A 66 -12.90 -9.52 2.89
N LEU A 67 -12.15 -8.42 2.92
CA LEU A 67 -12.72 -7.08 2.82
C LEU A 67 -12.84 -6.66 1.35
N THR A 68 -13.95 -6.03 1.00
CA THR A 68 -14.17 -5.40 -0.30
C THR A 68 -13.21 -4.21 -0.49
N TYR A 69 -13.12 -3.69 -1.73
CA TYR A 69 -12.29 -2.51 -1.99
C TYR A 69 -12.72 -1.30 -1.15
N ASP A 70 -14.01 -1.00 -1.07
CA ASP A 70 -14.50 0.17 -0.32
C ASP A 70 -14.27 0.04 1.18
N GLU A 71 -14.44 -1.16 1.75
CA GLU A 71 -14.15 -1.42 3.16
C GLU A 71 -12.68 -1.19 3.49
N LYS A 72 -11.75 -1.80 2.73
CA LYS A 72 -10.31 -1.60 2.98
C LYS A 72 -9.85 -0.18 2.66
N ALA A 73 -10.43 0.49 1.66
CA ALA A 73 -10.15 1.87 1.32
C ALA A 73 -10.52 2.83 2.47
N LYS A 74 -11.69 2.63 3.09
CA LYS A 74 -12.13 3.38 4.27
C LYS A 74 -11.08 3.33 5.38
N TYR A 75 -10.60 2.14 5.71
CA TYR A 75 -9.62 1.96 6.78
C TYR A 75 -8.21 2.44 6.39
N ALA A 76 -7.79 2.21 5.15
CA ALA A 76 -6.50 2.69 4.66
C ALA A 76 -6.41 4.21 4.62
N LYS A 77 -7.49 4.90 4.21
CA LYS A 77 -7.57 6.36 4.24
C LYS A 77 -7.31 6.89 5.64
N LYS A 78 -7.94 6.30 6.66
CA LYS A 78 -7.78 6.72 8.04
C LYS A 78 -6.42 6.36 8.62
N ALA A 79 -5.94 5.14 8.36
CA ALA A 79 -4.69 4.64 8.91
C ALA A 79 -3.45 5.37 8.34
N PHE A 80 -3.44 5.70 7.06
CA PHE A 80 -2.20 6.04 6.36
C PHE A 80 -2.10 7.47 5.85
N GLY A 81 -3.21 8.14 5.54
CA GLY A 81 -3.25 9.53 5.11
C GLY A 81 -2.73 9.83 3.69
N ILE A 82 -2.10 8.85 3.03
CA ILE A 82 -1.59 8.95 1.64
C ILE A 82 -2.36 8.06 0.67
N PHE A 83 -3.46 7.48 1.11
CA PHE A 83 -4.30 6.64 0.27
C PHE A 83 -4.96 7.46 -0.84
N LYS A 84 -4.83 6.99 -2.07
CA LYS A 84 -5.51 7.52 -3.26
C LYS A 84 -6.59 6.55 -3.70
N LYS A 85 -7.85 6.98 -3.68
CA LYS A 85 -8.94 6.20 -4.27
C LYS A 85 -8.75 6.18 -5.79
N SER A 86 -8.79 5.01 -6.40
CA SER A 86 -8.57 4.80 -7.82
C SER A 86 -9.45 3.68 -8.35
N ARG A 87 -9.72 3.68 -9.65
CA ARG A 87 -10.36 2.57 -10.37
C ARG A 87 -9.36 1.56 -10.90
N ALA A 88 -8.07 1.86 -10.83
CA ALA A 88 -6.99 0.99 -11.29
C ALA A 88 -7.00 -0.34 -10.52
N ARG A 89 -7.00 -1.44 -11.25
CA ARG A 89 -7.02 -2.80 -10.72
C ARG A 89 -5.65 -3.48 -10.77
N THR A 90 -4.77 -2.97 -11.61
CA THR A 90 -3.43 -3.47 -11.86
C THR A 90 -2.39 -2.39 -11.66
N ILE A 91 -1.12 -2.78 -11.50
CA ILE A 91 -0.01 -1.83 -11.38
C ILE A 91 0.19 -1.04 -12.68
N ILE A 92 -0.14 -1.63 -13.83
CA ILE A 92 -0.06 -0.95 -15.13
C ILE A 92 -1.12 0.15 -15.24
N GLU A 93 -2.34 -0.12 -14.79
CA GLU A 93 -3.39 0.91 -14.75
C GLU A 93 -3.05 2.05 -13.78
N VAL A 94 -2.39 1.73 -12.63
CA VAL A 94 -1.86 2.76 -11.73
C VAL A 94 -0.79 3.60 -12.44
N ALA A 95 0.12 2.99 -13.20
CA ALA A 95 1.13 3.71 -13.96
C ALA A 95 0.50 4.66 -15.00
N LYS A 96 -0.52 4.22 -15.74
CA LYS A 96 -1.29 5.07 -16.68
C LYS A 96 -1.97 6.25 -15.96
N GLU A 97 -2.55 6.01 -14.78
CA GLU A 97 -3.16 7.07 -13.97
C GLU A 97 -2.10 8.09 -13.49
N LEU A 98 -0.92 7.62 -13.11
CA LEU A 98 0.18 8.49 -12.68
C LEU A 98 0.70 9.36 -13.83
N GLU A 99 0.88 8.81 -15.03
CA GLU A 99 1.25 9.59 -16.21
C GLU A 99 0.17 10.63 -16.56
N ALA A 100 -1.10 10.23 -16.54
CA ALA A 100 -2.23 11.14 -16.78
C ALA A 100 -2.32 12.28 -15.74
N ASP A 101 -1.89 12.02 -14.49
CA ASP A 101 -1.74 13.04 -13.43
C ASP A 101 -0.48 13.92 -13.64
N GLY A 102 0.31 13.69 -14.70
CA GLY A 102 1.47 14.48 -15.11
C GLY A 102 2.78 14.10 -14.40
N TYR A 103 2.84 12.94 -13.74
CA TYR A 103 4.12 12.46 -13.17
C TYR A 103 5.05 11.98 -14.28
N THR A 104 6.31 12.41 -14.19
CA THR A 104 7.38 12.04 -15.13
C THR A 104 8.37 11.04 -14.54
N ASP A 105 8.44 10.97 -13.21
CA ASP A 105 9.38 10.13 -12.48
C ASP A 105 8.67 9.38 -11.37
N ILE A 106 8.81 8.06 -11.36
CA ILE A 106 8.12 7.21 -10.41
C ILE A 106 9.09 6.35 -9.59
N VAL A 107 8.78 6.20 -8.30
CA VAL A 107 9.49 5.30 -7.38
C VAL A 107 8.48 4.36 -6.73
N LEU A 108 8.59 3.07 -7.01
CA LEU A 108 7.77 2.04 -6.38
C LEU A 108 8.41 1.58 -5.08
N VAL A 109 7.67 1.70 -3.96
CA VAL A 109 8.06 1.10 -2.68
C VAL A 109 7.29 -0.18 -2.47
N PHE A 110 8.00 -1.23 -2.10
CA PHE A 110 7.43 -2.58 -1.94
C PHE A 110 7.98 -3.28 -0.69
N GLY A 111 7.30 -4.35 -0.27
CA GLY A 111 7.85 -5.34 0.63
C GLY A 111 8.55 -6.43 -0.17
N GLU A 112 9.50 -7.12 0.42
CA GLU A 112 10.51 -7.98 -0.22
C GLU A 112 10.03 -9.04 -1.24
N ASP A 113 8.80 -9.52 -1.11
CA ASP A 113 8.37 -10.74 -1.82
C ASP A 113 7.90 -10.52 -3.28
N ARG A 114 7.83 -9.28 -3.79
CA ARG A 114 7.20 -8.98 -5.10
C ARG A 114 7.89 -7.91 -5.94
N ASP A 115 9.12 -7.63 -5.66
CA ASP A 115 9.83 -6.43 -6.08
C ASP A 115 10.17 -6.37 -7.55
N ALA A 116 10.88 -7.39 -8.00
CA ALA A 116 11.44 -7.42 -9.34
C ALA A 116 10.35 -7.53 -10.40
N GLU A 117 9.30 -8.31 -10.12
CA GLU A 117 8.24 -8.57 -11.12
C GLU A 117 7.43 -7.32 -11.44
N MET A 118 6.96 -6.57 -10.42
CA MET A 118 6.15 -5.37 -10.65
C MET A 118 6.95 -4.24 -11.30
N VAL A 119 8.18 -4.02 -10.86
CA VAL A 119 9.04 -3.00 -11.45
C VAL A 119 9.42 -3.36 -12.88
N ASN A 120 9.80 -4.62 -13.13
CA ASN A 120 10.11 -5.12 -14.46
C ASN A 120 8.89 -5.05 -15.39
N LEU A 121 7.70 -5.32 -14.85
CA LEU A 121 6.46 -5.19 -15.59
C LEU A 121 6.24 -3.73 -16.03
N ILE A 122 6.35 -2.76 -15.11
CA ILE A 122 6.23 -1.34 -15.45
C ILE A 122 7.28 -0.95 -16.49
N LYS A 123 8.56 -1.32 -16.31
CA LYS A 123 9.65 -1.01 -17.26
C LYS A 123 9.38 -1.58 -18.65
N ARG A 124 8.79 -2.78 -18.76
CA ARG A 124 8.47 -3.44 -20.05
C ARG A 124 7.40 -2.68 -20.84
N TYR A 125 6.49 -2.01 -20.14
CA TYR A 125 5.42 -1.23 -20.74
C TYR A 125 5.77 0.25 -20.92
N ASN A 126 6.90 0.72 -20.39
CA ASN A 126 7.39 2.07 -20.62
C ASN A 126 7.77 2.24 -22.09
N GLY A 127 7.36 3.34 -22.70
CA GLY A 127 7.48 3.59 -24.15
C GLY A 127 6.40 2.91 -25.00
N LYS A 128 5.43 2.19 -24.39
CA LYS A 128 4.31 1.55 -25.09
C LYS A 128 2.97 2.08 -24.59
N ASP A 129 2.74 1.96 -23.29
CA ASP A 129 1.47 2.28 -22.64
C ASP A 129 1.53 3.59 -21.85
N PHE A 130 2.73 4.05 -21.52
CA PHE A 130 3.06 5.29 -20.83
C PHE A 130 4.55 5.62 -21.01
N ASN A 131 4.96 6.87 -20.69
CA ASN A 131 6.33 7.36 -20.84
C ASN A 131 6.80 8.06 -19.57
N PHE A 132 7.53 7.35 -18.71
CA PHE A 132 8.24 7.95 -17.58
C PHE A 132 9.71 8.17 -17.93
N ASN A 133 10.29 9.30 -17.49
CA ASN A 133 11.71 9.59 -17.61
C ASN A 133 12.54 8.63 -16.74
N SER A 134 12.01 8.30 -15.54
CA SER A 134 12.66 7.33 -14.66
C SER A 134 11.66 6.44 -13.94
N ILE A 135 12.04 5.16 -13.79
CA ILE A 135 11.31 4.14 -13.05
C ILE A 135 12.27 3.49 -12.08
N ASN A 136 12.14 3.82 -10.81
CA ASN A 136 12.98 3.32 -9.73
C ASN A 136 12.15 2.51 -8.73
N SER A 137 12.85 1.80 -7.86
CA SER A 137 12.23 1.03 -6.79
C SER A 137 13.04 1.07 -5.51
N VAL A 138 12.35 0.94 -4.37
CA VAL A 138 12.96 0.91 -3.05
C VAL A 138 12.27 -0.15 -2.21
N SER A 139 13.06 -1.02 -1.57
CA SER A 139 12.54 -1.97 -0.59
C SER A 139 12.18 -1.28 0.73
N ALA A 140 11.04 -1.65 1.31
CA ALA A 140 10.68 -1.26 2.67
C ALA A 140 11.38 -2.13 3.74
N GLY A 141 12.27 -3.03 3.31
CA GLY A 141 12.99 -3.97 4.16
C GLY A 141 12.23 -5.29 4.39
N LYS A 142 12.95 -6.28 4.91
CA LYS A 142 12.39 -7.60 5.20
C LYS A 142 11.30 -7.50 6.27
N ARG A 143 10.24 -8.25 6.03
CA ARG A 143 9.35 -8.62 7.13
C ARG A 143 10.10 -9.69 7.93
N ASP A 144 10.39 -9.42 9.19
CA ASP A 144 10.90 -10.46 10.08
C ASP A 144 9.74 -11.36 10.52
N PRO A 145 9.60 -12.58 9.98
CA PRO A 145 8.55 -13.51 10.39
C PRO A 145 8.74 -14.00 11.85
N ASN A 146 9.94 -13.82 12.40
CA ASN A 146 10.31 -14.20 13.75
C ASN A 146 10.30 -13.02 14.73
N ALA A 147 9.95 -11.80 14.27
CA ALA A 147 9.81 -10.65 15.14
C ALA A 147 8.86 -11.00 16.29
N LYS A 148 9.39 -10.92 17.53
CA LYS A 148 8.59 -11.09 18.75
C LYS A 148 7.59 -9.92 18.82
N GLY A 149 6.35 -10.16 18.40
CA GLY A 149 5.28 -9.16 18.46
C GLY A 149 4.44 -9.06 17.17
N VAL A 150 3.60 -8.02 17.12
CA VAL A 150 2.61 -7.81 16.05
C VAL A 150 3.22 -7.40 14.72
N GLU A 151 4.46 -6.97 14.67
CA GLU A 151 5.12 -6.46 13.47
C GLU A 151 5.38 -7.54 12.39
N GLY A 152 5.56 -8.81 12.82
CA GLY A 152 5.71 -9.96 11.93
C GLY A 152 4.40 -10.59 11.48
N ILE A 153 3.23 -10.10 11.93
CA ILE A 153 1.94 -10.74 11.64
C ILE A 153 1.59 -10.56 10.16
N SER A 154 1.53 -11.68 9.46
CA SER A 154 1.05 -11.75 8.07
C SER A 154 -0.48 -11.58 8.02
N GLY A 155 -1.01 -11.17 6.86
CA GLY A 155 -2.45 -11.14 6.63
C GLY A 155 -3.12 -12.50 6.87
N THR A 156 -2.40 -13.61 6.59
CA THR A 156 -2.88 -14.97 6.86
C THR A 156 -3.01 -15.23 8.37
N LYS A 157 -1.97 -14.93 9.15
CA LYS A 157 -2.01 -15.07 10.61
C LYS A 157 -3.07 -14.17 11.25
N LEU A 158 -3.25 -12.95 10.70
CA LEU A 158 -4.29 -12.05 11.19
C LEU A 158 -5.70 -12.62 10.96
N ARG A 159 -5.96 -13.19 9.78
CA ARG A 159 -7.25 -13.84 9.50
C ARG A 159 -7.49 -15.05 10.40
N GLU A 160 -6.44 -15.80 10.73
CA GLU A 160 -6.52 -16.91 11.68
C GLU A 160 -6.88 -16.44 13.09
N LEU A 161 -6.32 -15.32 13.55
CA LEU A 161 -6.72 -14.70 14.82
C LEU A 161 -8.21 -14.33 14.84
N ALA A 162 -8.76 -13.88 13.71
CA ALA A 162 -10.17 -13.60 13.59
C ALA A 162 -11.02 -14.88 13.65
N LYS A 163 -10.59 -15.94 12.95
CA LYS A 163 -11.30 -17.24 12.95
C LYS A 163 -11.32 -17.89 14.33
N THR A 164 -10.22 -17.79 15.07
CA THR A 164 -10.05 -18.44 16.39
C THR A 164 -10.53 -17.59 17.56
N GLY A 165 -11.20 -16.46 17.31
CA GLY A 165 -11.75 -15.64 18.38
C GLY A 165 -10.77 -14.76 19.14
N LYS A 166 -9.49 -14.70 18.73
CA LYS A 166 -8.41 -13.96 19.43
C LYS A 166 -8.45 -12.46 19.13
N ILE A 167 -9.53 -11.79 19.52
CA ILE A 167 -9.80 -10.38 19.20
C ILE A 167 -8.71 -9.43 19.74
N GLY A 168 -8.16 -9.69 20.93
CA GLY A 168 -7.11 -8.86 21.54
C GLY A 168 -5.85 -8.79 20.67
N ASP A 169 -5.34 -9.94 20.24
CA ASP A 169 -4.16 -10.02 19.39
C ASP A 169 -4.45 -9.53 17.97
N PHE A 170 -5.66 -9.79 17.46
CA PHE A 170 -6.12 -9.25 16.19
C PHE A 170 -6.07 -7.71 16.17
N LYS A 171 -6.63 -7.05 17.20
CA LYS A 171 -6.64 -5.59 17.32
C LYS A 171 -5.23 -4.99 17.42
N LYS A 172 -4.31 -5.65 18.15
CA LYS A 172 -2.91 -5.22 18.25
C LYS A 172 -2.19 -5.25 16.91
N ALA A 173 -2.53 -6.18 16.03
CA ALA A 173 -1.90 -6.33 14.72
C ALA A 173 -2.43 -5.35 13.66
N LEU A 174 -3.57 -4.72 13.89
CA LEU A 174 -4.12 -3.71 12.98
C LEU A 174 -3.38 -2.38 13.11
N ALA A 175 -3.45 -1.58 12.04
CA ALA A 175 -2.82 -0.25 11.98
C ALA A 175 -3.13 0.60 13.22
N SER A 176 -2.10 1.25 13.77
CA SER A 176 -2.14 1.92 15.07
C SER A 176 -3.15 3.06 15.16
N LYS A 177 -3.31 3.81 14.06
CA LYS A 177 -4.23 4.95 13.95
C LYS A 177 -5.72 4.58 13.87
N LEU A 178 -6.05 3.30 13.75
CA LEU A 178 -7.43 2.85 13.80
C LEU A 178 -7.91 2.82 15.26
N SER A 179 -9.08 3.39 15.51
CA SER A 179 -9.73 3.35 16.82
C SER A 179 -10.14 1.91 17.20
N ASP A 180 -10.35 1.65 18.48
CA ASP A 180 -10.78 0.33 18.94
C ASP A 180 -12.12 -0.08 18.31
N ARG A 181 -13.06 0.84 18.13
CA ARG A 181 -14.33 0.62 17.43
C ARG A 181 -14.12 0.17 15.98
N GLU A 182 -13.16 0.78 15.26
CA GLU A 182 -12.86 0.40 13.87
C GLU A 182 -12.17 -0.96 13.80
N LYS A 183 -11.27 -1.24 14.73
CA LYS A 183 -10.59 -2.54 14.85
C LYS A 183 -11.59 -3.65 15.13
N THR A 184 -12.57 -3.39 16.01
CA THR A 184 -13.70 -4.31 16.27
C THR A 184 -14.56 -4.51 15.02
N ALA A 185 -14.87 -3.43 14.30
CA ALA A 185 -15.68 -3.51 13.08
C ALA A 185 -14.96 -4.37 12.00
N ILE A 186 -13.66 -4.19 11.81
CA ILE A 186 -12.87 -5.02 10.89
C ILE A 186 -12.89 -6.49 11.30
N TYR A 187 -12.74 -6.77 12.60
CA TYR A 187 -12.82 -8.12 13.15
C TYR A 187 -14.13 -8.79 12.82
N ASN A 188 -15.25 -8.11 13.13
CA ASN A 188 -16.60 -8.62 12.89
C ASN A 188 -16.89 -8.81 11.39
N GLN A 189 -16.45 -7.88 10.53
CA GLN A 189 -16.58 -8.01 9.08
C GLN A 189 -15.88 -9.26 8.56
N ILE A 190 -14.63 -9.50 8.99
CA ILE A 190 -13.88 -10.68 8.59
C ILE A 190 -14.55 -11.96 9.07
N ARG A 191 -15.01 -12.03 10.33
CA ARG A 191 -15.74 -13.19 10.86
C ARG A 191 -17.02 -13.46 10.09
N LYS A 192 -17.78 -12.42 9.76
CA LYS A 192 -19.00 -12.54 8.95
C LYS A 192 -18.73 -13.18 7.58
N VAL A 193 -17.64 -12.80 6.92
CA VAL A 193 -17.25 -13.39 5.62
C VAL A 193 -16.95 -14.89 5.76
N TYR A 194 -16.40 -15.33 6.89
CA TYR A 194 -16.17 -16.75 7.18
C TYR A 194 -17.38 -17.48 7.77
N SER A 195 -18.52 -16.80 7.93
CA SER A 195 -19.75 -17.35 8.57
C SER A 195 -19.50 -17.86 10.00
N ILE A 196 -18.63 -17.17 10.76
CA ILE A 196 -18.32 -17.50 12.15
C ILE A 196 -19.20 -16.62 13.06
N SER A 197 -20.11 -17.24 13.81
CA SER A 197 -20.90 -16.58 14.87
C SER A 197 -20.16 -16.67 16.21
N ASP A 198 -20.47 -15.75 17.14
CA ASP A 198 -19.85 -15.78 18.48
C ASP A 198 -20.35 -16.96 19.33
N SER A 199 -21.51 -17.54 19.00
CA SER A 199 -22.04 -18.76 19.63
C SER A 199 -21.14 -19.99 19.41
N ALA A 200 -20.35 -20.03 18.33
CA ALA A 200 -19.45 -21.15 18.04
C ALA A 200 -18.18 -21.19 18.92
N ILE A 201 -17.97 -20.20 19.80
CA ILE A 201 -16.77 -20.12 20.66
C ILE A 201 -17.00 -20.79 22.01
N PHE A 202 -18.25 -20.94 22.44
CA PHE A 202 -18.61 -21.47 23.75
C PHE A 202 -18.84 -23.00 23.77
N ASP A 203 -18.78 -23.67 22.61
CA ASP A 203 -18.98 -25.12 22.48
C ASP A 203 -17.66 -25.93 22.35
N ARG A 204 -16.54 -25.43 22.91
CA ARG A 204 -15.26 -26.16 22.96
C ARG A 204 -14.61 -26.09 24.31
#